data_90e8e87dec797e513abf3a5c832a1cb5
#
_entry.id   90e8e87dec797e513abf3a5c832a1cb5
#
_cell.length_a   1.000
_cell.length_b   1.000
_cell.length_c   1.000
_cell.angle_alpha   90.00
_cell.angle_beta   90.00
_cell.angle_gamma   90.00
#
_symmetry.space_group_name_H-M   'P 1'
#
loop_
_entity.id
_entity.type
_entity.pdbx_description
1 polymer ?
#
loop_
_entity_poly.entity_id
_entity_poly.type
_entity_poly.pdbx_seq_one_letter_code
_entity_poly.pdbx_strand_id
1 'polypeptide(L)'
;MKLLFKQRLFSWFDSYDIYDESGNVVYIVKGELSWEHKLCIYDANGLHIGTIKEEILTILPRFKMFINDCYIGQIKKEFTFLKPVFYLDCNDWQIRGNFLQWDYEIIDSNGLFIGNINKEIFNFTDTYSLDIVDSKNALQVLMIVLAIDAQKCSEGNH
;
A
#
# COMPACT_ATOMS: atom_id res chain seq x y z
N MET A 1 -0.82 -14.14 7.65
CA MET A 1 -0.28 -13.01 8.44
C MET A 1 -1.27 -11.87 8.36
N LYS A 2 -1.58 -11.26 9.48
CA LYS A 2 -2.46 -10.10 9.53
C LYS A 2 -1.68 -8.87 10.00
N LEU A 3 -1.82 -7.77 9.28
CA LEU A 3 -1.28 -6.47 9.65
C LEU A 3 -2.43 -5.51 9.93
N LEU A 4 -2.26 -4.66 10.91
CA LEU A 4 -3.23 -3.67 11.36
C LEU A 4 -2.64 -2.28 11.30
N PHE A 5 -3.39 -1.31 10.81
CA PHE A 5 -3.03 0.09 10.88
C PHE A 5 -4.26 0.97 11.13
N LYS A 6 -4.03 2.06 11.84
CA LYS A 6 -5.07 3.05 12.08
C LYS A 6 -5.08 4.03 10.93
N GLN A 7 -6.26 4.29 10.38
CA GLN A 7 -6.38 5.39 9.43
C GLN A 7 -6.04 6.68 10.16
N ARG A 8 -4.93 7.28 9.78
CA ARG A 8 -4.78 8.73 9.87
C ARG A 8 -5.07 9.27 8.50
N LEU A 9 -5.59 10.47 8.40
CA LEU A 9 -5.60 11.19 7.15
C LEU A 9 -4.18 11.14 6.62
N PHE A 10 -4.00 10.44 5.50
CA PHE A 10 -2.69 10.26 4.91
C PHE A 10 -2.04 11.63 4.73
N SER A 11 -0.87 11.78 5.24
CA SER A 11 -0.01 12.93 5.01
C SER A 11 1.34 12.43 4.54
N TRP A 12 1.85 12.98 3.45
CA TRP A 12 3.20 12.72 2.97
C TRP A 12 4.28 13.10 4.00
N PHE A 13 3.89 13.69 5.12
CA PHE A 13 4.77 14.21 6.16
C PHE A 13 4.69 13.45 7.47
N ASP A 14 3.76 12.52 7.59
CA ASP A 14 3.52 11.80 8.84
C ASP A 14 4.29 10.48 8.89
N SER A 15 4.59 10.06 10.11
CA SER A 15 5.07 8.72 10.42
C SER A 15 3.95 7.93 11.08
N TYR A 16 3.78 6.67 10.71
CA TYR A 16 2.83 5.78 11.35
C TYR A 16 3.32 4.35 11.41
N ASP A 17 2.83 3.63 12.41
CA ASP A 17 3.22 2.26 12.70
C ASP A 17 2.19 1.28 12.15
N ILE A 18 2.70 0.15 11.67
CA ILE A 18 1.93 -1.01 11.24
C ILE A 18 2.13 -2.10 12.27
N TYR A 19 1.04 -2.66 12.78
CA TYR A 19 1.04 -3.61 13.89
C TYR A 19 0.67 -5.01 13.43
N ASP A 20 1.12 -6.03 14.17
CA ASP A 20 0.56 -7.37 14.10
C ASP A 20 -0.71 -7.51 14.98
N GLU A 21 -1.33 -8.69 14.96
CA GLU A 21 -2.52 -9.00 15.77
C GLU A 21 -2.26 -8.94 17.28
N SER A 22 -1.02 -9.07 17.69
CA SER A 22 -0.60 -8.98 19.11
C SER A 22 -0.32 -7.54 19.54
N GLY A 23 -0.39 -6.58 18.61
CA GLY A 23 -0.12 -5.16 18.86
C GLY A 23 1.35 -4.78 18.83
N ASN A 24 2.23 -5.66 18.34
CA ASN A 24 3.64 -5.33 18.15
C ASN A 24 3.82 -4.58 16.83
N VAL A 25 4.71 -3.58 16.84
CA VAL A 25 5.11 -2.88 15.62
C VAL A 25 5.88 -3.83 14.71
N VAL A 26 5.42 -3.99 13.46
CA VAL A 26 6.09 -4.79 12.42
C VAL A 26 6.82 -3.90 11.44
N TYR A 27 6.17 -2.80 11.03
CA TYR A 27 6.74 -1.81 10.12
C TYR A 27 6.48 -0.39 10.62
N ILE A 28 7.37 0.52 10.24
CA ILE A 28 7.23 1.95 10.45
C ILE A 28 7.28 2.61 9.06
N VAL A 29 6.27 3.40 8.74
CA VAL A 29 6.18 4.13 7.47
C VAL A 29 6.44 5.60 7.73
N LYS A 30 7.32 6.22 6.94
CA LYS A 30 7.63 7.65 7.01
C LYS A 30 7.50 8.30 5.65
N GLY A 31 6.76 9.40 5.58
CA GLY A 31 6.76 10.27 4.42
C GLY A 31 7.98 11.17 4.40
N GLU A 32 8.58 11.35 3.24
CA GLU A 32 9.69 12.28 3.04
C GLU A 32 9.30 13.38 2.06
N LEU A 33 9.57 14.61 2.46
CA LEU A 33 9.46 15.79 1.61
C LEU A 33 10.53 15.73 0.51
N SER A 34 10.11 15.40 -0.69
CA SER A 34 10.94 15.54 -1.90
C SER A 34 10.06 16.07 -3.04
N TRP A 35 10.67 16.46 -4.15
CA TRP A 35 9.95 16.81 -5.37
C TRP A 35 9.08 15.66 -5.89
N GLU A 36 9.49 14.42 -5.60
CA GLU A 36 8.72 13.21 -5.80
C GLU A 36 8.16 12.78 -4.44
N HIS A 37 6.88 12.60 -4.32
CA HIS A 37 6.26 12.04 -3.13
C HIS A 37 6.87 10.67 -2.82
N LYS A 38 7.47 10.54 -1.64
CA LYS A 38 8.25 9.37 -1.27
C LYS A 38 7.79 8.86 0.11
N LEU A 39 7.55 7.55 0.20
CA LEU A 39 7.31 6.83 1.45
C LEU A 39 8.44 5.86 1.69
N CYS A 40 9.05 5.93 2.86
CA CYS A 40 10.06 4.99 3.33
C CYS A 40 9.47 4.03 4.36
N ILE A 41 9.78 2.75 4.20
CA ILE A 41 9.32 1.68 5.08
C ILE A 41 10.53 1.12 5.82
N TYR A 42 10.39 1.05 7.14
CA TYR A 42 11.40 0.52 8.06
C TYR A 42 10.85 -0.71 8.76
N ASP A 43 11.72 -1.64 9.13
CA ASP A 43 11.34 -2.73 10.05
C ASP A 43 11.18 -2.20 11.50
N ALA A 44 10.80 -3.10 12.41
CA ALA A 44 10.63 -2.77 13.83
C ALA A 44 11.92 -2.31 14.53
N ASN A 45 13.10 -2.61 13.96
CA ASN A 45 14.41 -2.19 14.47
C ASN A 45 14.87 -0.84 13.89
N GLY A 46 14.07 -0.26 12.99
CA GLY A 46 14.40 0.98 12.31
C GLY A 46 15.33 0.82 11.09
N LEU A 47 15.53 -0.41 10.60
CA LEU A 47 16.26 -0.65 9.36
C LEU A 47 15.36 -0.28 8.17
N HIS A 48 15.85 0.56 7.26
CA HIS A 48 15.17 0.87 6.01
C HIS A 48 15.12 -0.36 5.11
N ILE A 49 13.93 -0.79 4.72
CA ILE A 49 13.70 -2.01 3.94
C ILE A 49 12.93 -1.79 2.64
N GLY A 50 12.21 -0.68 2.52
CA GLY A 50 11.40 -0.42 1.33
C GLY A 50 11.19 1.05 1.06
N THR A 51 10.96 1.39 -0.22
CA THR A 51 10.62 2.75 -0.66
C THR A 51 9.56 2.70 -1.74
N ILE A 52 8.59 3.60 -1.66
CA ILE A 52 7.61 3.87 -2.70
C ILE A 52 7.83 5.31 -3.19
N LYS A 53 7.91 5.50 -4.51
CA LYS A 53 8.03 6.83 -5.13
C LYS A 53 6.94 7.05 -6.15
N GLU A 54 6.21 8.15 -6.04
CA GLU A 54 5.23 8.56 -7.04
C GLU A 54 5.93 9.14 -8.27
N GLU A 55 5.51 8.75 -9.47
CA GLU A 55 5.90 9.42 -10.73
C GLU A 55 4.96 10.59 -11.02
N ILE A 56 5.43 11.81 -10.82
CA ILE A 56 4.61 13.04 -10.85
C ILE A 56 4.17 13.43 -12.27
N LEU A 57 4.90 13.06 -13.32
CA LEU A 57 4.65 13.50 -14.71
C LEU A 57 3.90 12.46 -15.54
N THR A 58 3.01 11.70 -14.94
CA THR A 58 2.22 10.68 -15.62
C THR A 58 0.74 11.05 -15.66
N ILE A 59 0.05 10.71 -16.78
CA ILE A 59 -1.39 10.96 -16.91
C ILE A 59 -2.19 10.13 -15.89
N LEU A 60 -1.72 8.91 -15.61
CA LEU A 60 -2.28 8.04 -14.60
C LEU A 60 -1.25 7.81 -13.49
N PRO A 61 -1.67 7.78 -12.23
CA PRO A 61 -0.76 7.54 -11.11
C PRO A 61 0.05 6.27 -11.26
N ARG A 62 1.36 6.39 -11.03
CA ARG A 62 2.30 5.28 -11.01
C ARG A 62 3.19 5.42 -9.80
N PHE A 63 3.49 4.30 -9.18
CA PHE A 63 4.34 4.25 -7.98
C PHE A 63 5.44 3.22 -8.18
N LYS A 64 6.69 3.69 -8.22
CA LYS A 64 7.86 2.82 -8.25
C LYS A 64 8.13 2.24 -6.88
N MET A 65 8.46 0.96 -6.83
CA MET A 65 8.77 0.24 -5.60
C MET A 65 10.23 -0.20 -5.59
N PHE A 66 10.84 -0.05 -4.43
CA PHE A 66 12.22 -0.47 -4.16
C PHE A 66 12.26 -1.27 -2.87
N ILE A 67 12.94 -2.41 -2.87
CA ILE A 67 13.25 -3.20 -1.67
C ILE A 67 14.76 -3.26 -1.53
N ASN A 68 15.29 -2.89 -0.36
CA ASN A 68 16.72 -2.78 -0.11
C ASN A 68 17.44 -1.96 -1.21
N ASP A 69 16.83 -0.82 -1.58
CA ASP A 69 17.27 0.10 -2.64
C ASP A 69 17.30 -0.49 -4.06
N CYS A 70 16.88 -1.74 -4.24
CA CYS A 70 16.73 -2.37 -5.54
C CYS A 70 15.33 -2.10 -6.11
N TYR A 71 15.25 -1.59 -7.34
CA TYR A 71 13.98 -1.46 -8.05
C TYR A 71 13.36 -2.84 -8.29
N ILE A 72 12.11 -3.02 -7.87
CA ILE A 72 11.40 -4.30 -7.99
C ILE A 72 10.19 -4.23 -8.92
N GLY A 73 9.76 -3.05 -9.33
CA GLY A 73 8.60 -2.88 -10.19
C GLY A 73 7.80 -1.64 -9.86
N GLN A 74 6.65 -1.49 -10.47
CA GLN A 74 5.76 -0.36 -10.23
C GLN A 74 4.30 -0.79 -10.15
N ILE A 75 3.56 -0.06 -9.34
CA ILE A 75 2.11 -0.13 -9.23
C ILE A 75 1.54 0.88 -10.23
N LYS A 76 0.66 0.42 -11.12
CA LYS A 76 0.02 1.24 -12.15
C LYS A 76 -1.49 1.18 -11.99
N LYS A 77 -2.14 2.34 -12.09
CA LYS A 77 -3.58 2.42 -12.23
C LYS A 77 -3.94 2.30 -13.71
N GLU A 78 -4.89 1.44 -14.03
CA GLU A 78 -5.48 1.35 -15.36
C GLU A 78 -6.99 1.59 -15.30
N PHE A 79 -7.53 2.31 -16.27
CA PHE A 79 -8.97 2.42 -16.43
C PHE A 79 -9.47 1.28 -17.30
N THR A 80 -10.21 0.36 -16.69
CA THR A 80 -11.07 -0.54 -17.45
C THR A 80 -12.42 0.13 -17.69
N PHE A 81 -13.19 -0.38 -18.63
CA PHE A 81 -14.48 0.21 -19.04
C PHE A 81 -15.50 0.39 -17.89
N LEU A 82 -15.31 -0.30 -16.77
CA LEU A 82 -16.26 -0.34 -15.66
C LEU A 82 -15.70 0.13 -14.31
N LYS A 83 -14.41 -0.07 -14.01
CA LYS A 83 -13.81 0.26 -12.70
C LYS A 83 -12.29 0.45 -12.82
N PRO A 84 -11.68 1.30 -11.98
CA PRO A 84 -10.22 1.34 -11.90
C PRO A 84 -9.67 0.00 -11.39
N VAL A 85 -8.57 -0.44 -11.97
CA VAL A 85 -7.81 -1.61 -11.54
C VAL A 85 -6.36 -1.20 -11.37
N PHE A 86 -5.71 -1.71 -10.34
CA PHE A 86 -4.27 -1.53 -10.17
C PHE A 86 -3.55 -2.81 -10.53
N TYR A 87 -2.38 -2.65 -11.10
CA TYR A 87 -1.47 -3.75 -11.46
C TYR A 87 -0.10 -3.54 -10.86
N LEU A 88 0.48 -4.63 -10.39
CA LEU A 88 1.88 -4.71 -10.04
C LEU A 88 2.63 -5.44 -11.15
N ASP A 89 3.52 -4.73 -11.86
CA ASP A 89 4.13 -5.23 -13.09
C ASP A 89 5.26 -6.24 -12.89
N CYS A 90 5.82 -6.35 -11.68
CA CYS A 90 6.92 -7.28 -11.43
C CYS A 90 6.48 -8.75 -11.26
N ASN A 91 5.22 -9.01 -10.96
CA ASN A 91 4.67 -10.34 -10.71
C ASN A 91 3.25 -10.53 -11.24
N ASP A 92 2.77 -9.60 -12.08
CA ASP A 92 1.45 -9.61 -12.70
C ASP A 92 0.28 -9.70 -11.69
N TRP A 93 0.47 -9.14 -10.49
CA TRP A 93 -0.61 -9.07 -9.51
C TRP A 93 -1.64 -8.02 -9.91
N GLN A 94 -2.90 -8.39 -9.74
CA GLN A 94 -4.03 -7.51 -9.96
C GLN A 94 -4.70 -7.17 -8.64
N ILE A 95 -5.04 -5.91 -8.46
CA ILE A 95 -5.74 -5.40 -7.30
C ILE A 95 -7.15 -5.02 -7.73
N ARG A 96 -8.17 -5.63 -7.14
CA ARG A 96 -9.57 -5.50 -7.49
C ARG A 96 -10.43 -5.21 -6.28
N GLY A 97 -11.46 -4.40 -6.44
CA GLY A 97 -12.44 -4.15 -5.38
C GLY A 97 -12.88 -2.70 -5.30
N ASN A 98 -13.37 -2.33 -4.13
CA ASN A 98 -13.81 -0.97 -3.82
C ASN A 98 -12.71 -0.19 -3.09
N PHE A 99 -11.85 0.47 -3.86
CA PHE A 99 -10.71 1.23 -3.32
C PHE A 99 -11.17 2.38 -2.41
N LEU A 100 -12.34 2.99 -2.69
CA LEU A 100 -12.86 4.10 -1.88
C LEU A 100 -13.28 3.63 -0.48
N GLN A 101 -13.75 2.40 -0.35
CA GLN A 101 -14.20 1.83 0.92
C GLN A 101 -13.16 0.93 1.60
N TRP A 102 -11.94 0.85 1.07
CA TRP A 102 -10.91 -0.04 1.60
C TRP A 102 -11.35 -1.50 1.67
N ASP A 103 -12.00 -1.96 0.62
CA ASP A 103 -12.46 -3.33 0.46
C ASP A 103 -11.98 -3.84 -0.89
N TYR A 104 -10.78 -4.39 -0.91
CA TYR A 104 -10.18 -4.92 -2.13
C TYR A 104 -9.26 -6.11 -1.86
N GLU A 105 -9.09 -6.92 -2.89
CA GLU A 105 -8.26 -8.12 -2.89
C GLU A 105 -7.09 -7.98 -3.88
N ILE A 106 -6.06 -8.77 -3.63
CA ILE A 106 -4.87 -8.92 -4.47
C ILE A 106 -4.84 -10.36 -4.93
N ILE A 107 -4.77 -10.57 -6.25
CA ILE A 107 -4.68 -11.87 -6.89
C ILE A 107 -3.50 -11.90 -7.86
N ASP A 108 -2.95 -13.08 -8.12
CA ASP A 108 -1.95 -13.27 -9.17
C ASP A 108 -2.60 -13.43 -10.56
N SER A 109 -1.78 -13.60 -11.59
CA SER A 109 -2.22 -13.80 -13.00
C SER A 109 -3.03 -15.09 -13.20
N ASN A 110 -2.92 -16.05 -12.30
CA ASN A 110 -3.69 -17.31 -12.34
C ASN A 110 -5.00 -17.22 -11.53
N GLY A 111 -5.26 -16.06 -10.90
CA GLY A 111 -6.41 -15.85 -10.02
C GLY A 111 -6.20 -16.39 -8.60
N LEU A 112 -4.97 -16.76 -8.22
CA LEU A 112 -4.65 -17.18 -6.86
C LEU A 112 -4.71 -15.97 -5.92
N PHE A 113 -5.41 -16.13 -4.81
CA PHE A 113 -5.54 -15.11 -3.78
C PHE A 113 -4.22 -14.90 -3.03
N ILE A 114 -3.75 -13.66 -2.97
CA ILE A 114 -2.52 -13.24 -2.29
C ILE A 114 -2.83 -12.59 -0.95
N GLY A 115 -3.84 -11.74 -0.92
CA GLY A 115 -4.27 -11.05 0.29
C GLY A 115 -5.41 -10.08 0.03
N ASN A 116 -5.92 -9.48 1.08
CA ASN A 116 -6.97 -8.47 0.99
C ASN A 116 -6.81 -7.40 2.06
N ILE A 117 -7.41 -6.25 1.81
CA ILE A 117 -7.58 -5.19 2.78
C ILE A 117 -9.05 -5.01 3.10
N ASN A 118 -9.37 -4.85 4.38
CA ASN A 118 -10.70 -4.56 4.86
C ASN A 118 -10.67 -3.46 5.91
N LYS A 119 -11.74 -2.66 5.93
CA LYS A 119 -12.00 -1.76 7.04
C LYS A 119 -12.64 -2.55 8.18
N GLU A 120 -11.98 -2.59 9.33
CA GLU A 120 -12.55 -3.21 10.52
C GLU A 120 -13.51 -2.23 11.21
N ILE A 121 -14.77 -2.69 11.41
CA ILE A 121 -15.80 -1.90 12.08
C ILE A 121 -15.72 -2.16 13.60
N PHE A 122 -14.55 -1.97 14.20
CA PHE A 122 -14.40 -2.11 15.65
C PHE A 122 -13.87 -0.83 16.26
N ASN A 123 -14.72 -0.23 17.11
CA ASN A 123 -14.41 0.92 17.98
C ASN A 123 -14.10 2.26 17.27
N PHE A 124 -14.26 3.33 18.01
CA PHE A 124 -14.13 4.75 17.69
C PHE A 124 -12.94 5.23 16.83
N THR A 125 -12.09 4.31 16.35
CA THR A 125 -10.99 4.60 15.42
C THR A 125 -11.08 3.66 14.23
N ASP A 126 -11.15 4.23 13.02
CA ASP A 126 -11.06 3.45 11.77
C ASP A 126 -9.75 2.66 11.74
N THR A 127 -9.86 1.35 11.90
CA THR A 127 -8.74 0.42 11.81
C THR A 127 -8.89 -0.38 10.52
N TYR A 128 -7.81 -0.56 9.81
CA TYR A 128 -7.74 -1.38 8.59
C TYR A 128 -6.94 -2.63 8.87
N SER A 129 -7.42 -3.74 8.36
CA SER A 129 -6.69 -5.00 8.39
C SER A 129 -6.24 -5.40 7.00
N LEU A 130 -5.05 -5.94 6.95
CA LEU A 130 -4.40 -6.44 5.76
C LEU A 130 -4.10 -7.92 6.02
N ASP A 131 -4.90 -8.80 5.42
CA ASP A 131 -4.74 -10.24 5.52
C ASP A 131 -3.89 -10.77 4.36
N ILE A 132 -2.79 -11.45 4.67
CA ILE A 132 -1.78 -11.87 3.71
C ILE A 132 -1.57 -13.38 3.84
N VAL A 133 -1.73 -14.12 2.72
CA VAL A 133 -1.61 -15.58 2.70
C VAL A 133 -0.19 -16.02 3.03
N ASP A 134 0.80 -15.54 2.29
CA ASP A 134 2.22 -15.83 2.53
C ASP A 134 2.94 -14.59 3.09
N SER A 135 3.49 -14.72 4.29
CA SER A 135 4.21 -13.64 4.97
C SER A 135 5.40 -13.08 4.19
N LYS A 136 5.96 -13.85 3.25
CA LYS A 136 7.01 -13.38 2.34
C LYS A 136 6.56 -12.22 1.45
N ASN A 137 5.27 -12.15 1.18
CA ASN A 137 4.66 -11.11 0.36
C ASN A 137 4.25 -9.86 1.18
N ALA A 138 4.44 -9.89 2.50
CA ALA A 138 3.91 -8.87 3.40
C ALA A 138 4.38 -7.45 3.03
N LEU A 139 5.66 -7.26 2.75
CA LEU A 139 6.21 -5.97 2.37
C LEU A 139 5.64 -5.47 1.04
N GLN A 140 5.56 -6.32 0.01
CA GLN A 140 5.00 -5.94 -1.30
C GLN A 140 3.51 -5.60 -1.20
N VAL A 141 2.74 -6.42 -0.47
CA VAL A 141 1.30 -6.16 -0.23
C VAL A 141 1.10 -4.85 0.52
N LEU A 142 1.91 -4.57 1.56
CA LEU A 142 1.90 -3.29 2.26
C LEU A 142 2.20 -2.13 1.31
N MET A 143 3.22 -2.25 0.46
CA MET A 143 3.58 -1.21 -0.51
C MET A 143 2.44 -0.89 -1.48
N ILE A 144 1.69 -1.91 -1.94
CA ILE A 144 0.51 -1.72 -2.78
C ILE A 144 -0.55 -0.88 -2.05
N VAL A 145 -0.85 -1.24 -0.81
CA VAL A 145 -1.85 -0.54 0.02
C VAL A 145 -1.46 0.91 0.23
N LEU A 146 -0.20 1.17 0.54
CA LEU A 146 0.33 2.52 0.74
C LEU A 146 0.26 3.37 -0.53
N ALA A 147 0.57 2.79 -1.69
CA ALA A 147 0.48 3.49 -2.98
C ALA A 147 -0.97 3.86 -3.32
N ILE A 148 -1.93 2.96 -3.08
CA ILE A 148 -3.36 3.23 -3.30
C ILE A 148 -3.86 4.30 -2.34
N ASP A 149 -3.43 4.29 -1.09
CA ASP A 149 -3.78 5.32 -0.10
C ASP A 149 -3.22 6.68 -0.49
N ALA A 150 -1.96 6.73 -0.87
CA ALA A 150 -1.31 7.94 -1.36
C ALA A 150 -2.07 8.58 -2.52
N GLN A 151 -2.52 7.76 -3.47
CA GLN A 151 -3.29 8.24 -4.61
C GLN A 151 -4.65 8.83 -4.21
N LYS A 152 -5.38 8.15 -3.29
CA LYS A 152 -6.69 8.65 -2.81
C LYS A 152 -6.57 10.04 -2.20
N CYS A 153 -5.49 10.29 -1.49
CA CYS A 153 -5.23 11.61 -0.89
C CYS A 153 -4.88 12.67 -1.92
N SER A 154 -4.18 12.31 -2.98
CA SER A 154 -3.87 13.22 -4.09
C SER A 154 -5.13 13.61 -4.88
N GLU A 155 -6.08 12.68 -5.06
CA GLU A 155 -7.36 12.94 -5.75
C GLU A 155 -8.36 13.75 -4.89
N GLY A 156 -8.27 13.70 -3.56
CA GLY A 156 -9.16 14.41 -2.63
C GLY A 156 -8.80 15.88 -2.39
N ASN A 157 -7.66 16.34 -2.88
CA ASN A 157 -7.17 17.71 -2.73
C ASN A 157 -7.44 18.63 -3.95
N HIS A 158 -8.36 18.24 -4.81
CA HIS A 158 -8.84 19.05 -5.94
C HIS A 158 -10.28 19.52 -5.76
#